data_5af8bcd98209df647212ba8c01b90f46
#
_entry.id   5af8bcd98209df647212ba8c01b90f46
#
_cell.length_a   1.000
_cell.length_b   1.000
_cell.length_c   1.000
_cell.angle_alpha   90.00
_cell.angle_beta   90.00
_cell.angle_gamma   90.00
#
_symmetry.space_group_name_H-M   'P 1'
#
loop_
_entity.id
_entity.type
_entity.pdbx_description
1 polymer ?
#
loop_
_entity_poly.entity_id
_entity_poly.type
_entity_poly.pdbx_seq_one_letter_code
_entity_poly.pdbx_strand_id
1 'polypeptide(L)'
;MRGIPDISAPMNQYALYYNGSLTSIGGTSAGTPTMAGMLARFKALTGQALSSYAYNNLFYSNPSAFYDITTGNNATAIANGYAARAGWDPVTGMGTPNGTSLLNLIIGNRPVQGQAWPRVFGIRPTKGQTYPRTKMRF
;
A
#
# COMPACT_ATOMS: atom_id res chain seq x y z
N MET A 1 -5.80 -11.25 21.69
CA MET A 1 -5.43 -11.85 20.38
C MET A 1 -5.60 -10.78 19.32
N ARG A 2 -4.63 -10.60 18.40
CA ARG A 2 -4.73 -9.60 17.33
C ARG A 2 -5.65 -10.14 16.22
N GLY A 3 -6.55 -9.27 15.71
CA GLY A 3 -7.37 -9.59 14.55
C GLY A 3 -6.55 -9.51 13.25
N ILE A 4 -6.98 -10.23 12.22
CA ILE A 4 -6.47 -10.21 10.86
C ILE A 4 -7.65 -10.24 9.89
N PRO A 5 -7.51 -9.69 8.65
CA PRO A 5 -6.35 -9.00 8.08
C PRO A 5 -6.25 -7.53 8.53
N ASP A 6 -5.13 -6.85 8.24
CA ASP A 6 -5.01 -5.41 8.45
C ASP A 6 -5.67 -4.62 7.30
N ILE A 7 -5.44 -5.05 6.07
CA ILE A 7 -5.90 -4.39 4.84
C ILE A 7 -6.26 -5.41 3.76
N SER A 8 -6.96 -4.95 2.72
CA SER A 8 -7.31 -5.73 1.53
C SER A 8 -6.55 -5.29 0.29
N ALA A 9 -6.40 -6.22 -0.66
CA ALA A 9 -5.97 -5.97 -2.02
C ALA A 9 -6.80 -6.82 -2.98
N PRO A 10 -6.89 -6.47 -4.27
CA PRO A 10 -7.51 -7.33 -5.26
C PRO A 10 -6.90 -8.74 -5.22
N MET A 11 -7.71 -9.77 -5.35
CA MET A 11 -7.23 -11.14 -5.34
C MET A 11 -7.38 -11.85 -6.68
N ASN A 12 -8.00 -11.24 -7.68
CA ASN A 12 -8.20 -11.83 -9.01
C ASN A 12 -8.07 -10.77 -10.11
N GLN A 13 -8.06 -11.25 -11.37
CA GLN A 13 -7.98 -10.41 -12.57
C GLN A 13 -6.68 -9.62 -12.71
N TYR A 14 -5.58 -10.12 -12.18
CA TYR A 14 -4.27 -9.57 -12.50
C TYR A 14 -3.89 -9.96 -13.93
N ALA A 15 -3.75 -8.97 -14.80
CA ALA A 15 -3.27 -9.19 -16.17
C ALA A 15 -1.79 -9.59 -16.14
N LEU A 16 -1.47 -10.71 -16.76
CA LEU A 16 -0.13 -11.25 -16.85
C LEU A 16 0.17 -11.68 -18.29
N TYR A 17 1.31 -11.26 -18.81
CA TYR A 17 1.81 -11.78 -20.07
C TYR A 17 2.68 -13.00 -19.79
N TYR A 18 2.22 -14.18 -20.16
CA TYR A 18 2.89 -15.43 -19.88
C TYR A 18 2.92 -16.31 -21.13
N ASN A 19 4.11 -16.86 -21.44
CA ASN A 19 4.33 -17.74 -22.58
C ASN A 19 3.78 -17.20 -23.91
N GLY A 20 3.99 -15.89 -24.16
CA GLY A 20 3.57 -15.21 -25.38
C GLY A 20 2.08 -14.84 -25.45
N SER A 21 1.31 -15.02 -24.37
CA SER A 21 -0.13 -14.74 -24.33
C SER A 21 -0.49 -13.91 -23.10
N LEU A 22 -1.46 -13.02 -23.29
CA LEU A 22 -2.08 -12.31 -22.17
C LEU A 22 -3.04 -13.25 -21.44
N THR A 23 -2.84 -13.41 -20.15
CA THR A 23 -3.68 -14.24 -19.28
C THR A 23 -4.07 -13.48 -18.03
N SER A 24 -5.01 -14.02 -17.27
CA SER A 24 -5.40 -13.48 -15.96
C SER A 24 -5.08 -14.49 -14.88
N ILE A 25 -4.47 -13.99 -13.81
CA ILE A 25 -4.20 -14.79 -12.62
C ILE A 25 -4.90 -14.18 -11.40
N GLY A 26 -5.02 -14.97 -10.35
CA GLY A 26 -5.58 -14.54 -9.08
C GLY A 26 -4.95 -15.29 -7.92
N GLY A 27 -5.34 -14.85 -6.74
CA GLY A 27 -4.90 -15.38 -5.46
C GLY A 27 -4.43 -14.29 -4.52
N THR A 28 -4.57 -14.51 -3.24
CA THR A 28 -4.10 -13.58 -2.18
C THR A 28 -2.59 -13.33 -2.27
N SER A 29 -1.84 -14.27 -2.86
CA SER A 29 -0.41 -14.14 -3.13
C SER A 29 -0.08 -13.00 -4.11
N ALA A 30 -1.01 -12.52 -4.92
CA ALA A 30 -0.81 -11.38 -5.81
C ALA A 30 -0.98 -10.04 -5.05
N GLY A 31 -1.83 -10.00 -4.03
CA GLY A 31 -2.03 -8.82 -3.20
C GLY A 31 -0.78 -8.41 -2.42
N THR A 32 -0.06 -9.38 -1.87
CA THR A 32 1.15 -9.12 -1.06
C THR A 32 2.23 -8.35 -1.82
N PRO A 33 2.70 -8.77 -3.00
CA PRO A 33 3.69 -8.01 -3.75
C PRO A 33 3.15 -6.67 -4.27
N THR A 34 1.85 -6.55 -4.52
CA THR A 34 1.23 -5.27 -4.88
C THR A 34 1.37 -4.27 -3.73
N MET A 35 1.08 -4.69 -2.50
CA MET A 35 1.29 -3.85 -1.31
C MET A 35 2.76 -3.54 -1.07
N ALA A 36 3.65 -4.53 -1.21
CA ALA A 36 5.09 -4.33 -1.09
C ALA A 36 5.61 -3.30 -2.11
N GLY A 37 5.14 -3.35 -3.35
CA GLY A 37 5.46 -2.38 -4.40
C GLY A 37 4.99 -0.96 -4.05
N MET A 38 3.77 -0.81 -3.50
CA MET A 38 3.26 0.47 -3.03
C MET A 38 4.14 1.04 -1.91
N LEU A 39 4.49 0.24 -0.91
CA LEU A 39 5.33 0.68 0.21
C LEU A 39 6.76 1.00 -0.25
N ALA A 40 7.32 0.23 -1.18
CA ALA A 40 8.61 0.53 -1.80
C ALA A 40 8.59 1.87 -2.54
N ARG A 41 7.50 2.17 -3.27
CA ARG A 41 7.29 3.46 -3.92
C ARG A 41 7.19 4.60 -2.89
N PHE A 42 6.48 4.41 -1.78
CA PHE A 42 6.43 5.40 -0.70
C PHE A 42 7.83 5.69 -0.15
N LYS A 43 8.61 4.64 0.11
CA LYS A 43 10.01 4.79 0.54
C LYS A 43 10.83 5.58 -0.48
N ALA A 44 10.71 5.28 -1.76
CA ALA A 44 11.42 5.99 -2.82
C ALA A 44 11.05 7.49 -2.89
N LEU A 45 9.76 7.80 -2.74
CA LEU A 45 9.26 9.18 -2.82
C LEU A 45 9.54 10.01 -1.55
N THR A 46 9.56 9.36 -0.40
CA THR A 46 9.69 10.06 0.89
C THR A 46 11.07 9.97 1.52
N GLY A 47 11.88 9.00 1.08
CA GLY A 47 13.14 8.64 1.73
C GLY A 47 12.97 7.93 3.08
N GLN A 48 11.73 7.70 3.52
CA GLN A 48 11.43 7.07 4.82
C GLN A 48 11.18 5.58 4.66
N ALA A 49 11.88 4.77 5.45
CA ALA A 49 11.57 3.36 5.64
C ALA A 49 10.85 3.22 6.98
N LEU A 50 9.53 3.07 6.94
CA LEU A 50 8.75 2.80 8.14
C LEU A 50 8.84 1.31 8.49
N SER A 51 8.90 1.01 9.78
CA SER A 51 8.75 -0.38 10.25
C SER A 51 7.31 -0.86 10.05
N SER A 52 7.09 -2.17 10.07
CA SER A 52 5.73 -2.74 10.02
C SER A 52 4.84 -2.20 11.14
N TYR A 53 5.39 -2.00 12.33
CA TYR A 53 4.67 -1.40 13.45
C TYR A 53 4.25 0.05 13.15
N ALA A 54 5.13 0.85 12.56
CA ALA A 54 4.83 2.23 12.19
C ALA A 54 3.78 2.31 11.08
N TYR A 55 3.82 1.42 10.09
CA TYR A 55 2.78 1.31 9.06
C TYR A 55 1.43 0.92 9.68
N ASN A 56 1.40 -0.06 10.57
CA ASN A 56 0.16 -0.46 11.22
C ASN A 56 -0.45 0.68 12.05
N ASN A 57 0.37 1.39 12.82
CA ASN A 57 -0.11 2.57 13.56
C ASN A 57 -0.66 3.64 12.62
N LEU A 58 0.03 3.91 11.51
CA LEU A 58 -0.44 4.86 10.50
C LEU A 58 -1.79 4.44 9.92
N PHE A 59 -1.96 3.16 9.60
CA PHE A 59 -3.19 2.63 9.01
C PHE A 59 -4.36 2.75 9.98
N TYR A 60 -4.23 2.22 11.18
CA TYR A 60 -5.31 2.21 12.18
C TYR A 60 -5.65 3.59 12.72
N SER A 61 -4.72 4.54 12.71
CA SER A 61 -4.99 5.94 13.10
C SER A 61 -5.65 6.76 11.99
N ASN A 62 -5.71 6.26 10.76
CA ASN A 62 -6.20 7.01 9.60
C ASN A 62 -7.15 6.18 8.73
N PRO A 63 -8.31 5.75 9.26
CA PRO A 63 -9.26 4.91 8.51
C PRO A 63 -9.76 5.59 7.22
N SER A 64 -9.83 6.91 7.17
CA SER A 64 -10.21 7.67 5.97
C SER A 64 -9.21 7.55 4.81
N ALA A 65 -8.02 7.00 5.05
CA ALA A 65 -7.05 6.70 3.99
C ALA A 65 -7.31 5.34 3.31
N PHE A 66 -8.46 4.73 3.55
CA PHE A 66 -8.86 3.45 2.96
C PHE A 66 -10.25 3.57 2.33
N TYR A 67 -10.47 2.77 1.31
CA TYR A 67 -11.80 2.49 0.77
C TYR A 67 -12.37 1.31 1.55
N ASP A 68 -13.28 1.61 2.45
CA ASP A 68 -13.94 0.62 3.30
C ASP A 68 -14.84 -0.30 2.48
N ILE A 69 -14.73 -1.62 2.69
CA ILE A 69 -15.51 -2.63 2.00
C ILE A 69 -16.57 -3.16 2.96
N THR A 70 -17.81 -2.74 2.76
CA THR A 70 -18.91 -2.96 3.70
C THR A 70 -19.86 -4.10 3.31
N THR A 71 -19.61 -4.76 2.18
CA THR A 71 -20.47 -5.83 1.65
C THR A 71 -19.68 -7.07 1.26
N GLY A 72 -20.30 -8.23 1.41
CA GLY A 72 -19.70 -9.53 1.15
C GLY A 72 -19.38 -10.30 2.43
N ASN A 73 -18.80 -11.47 2.25
CA ASN A 73 -18.38 -12.34 3.35
C ASN A 73 -17.27 -13.28 2.89
N ASN A 74 -16.62 -13.95 3.84
CA ASN A 74 -15.63 -14.99 3.56
C ASN A 74 -16.11 -16.40 3.95
N ALA A 75 -17.44 -16.62 3.98
CA ALA A 75 -18.01 -17.94 4.20
C ALA A 75 -17.66 -18.89 3.04
N THR A 76 -17.51 -20.16 3.38
CA THR A 76 -17.29 -21.25 2.43
C THR A 76 -18.40 -22.29 2.60
N ALA A 77 -18.48 -23.27 1.69
CA ALA A 77 -19.45 -24.34 1.77
C ALA A 77 -19.32 -25.20 3.06
N ILE A 78 -18.16 -25.16 3.71
CA ILE A 78 -17.84 -26.01 4.87
C ILE A 78 -17.54 -25.21 6.15
N ALA A 79 -17.54 -23.87 6.10
CA ALA A 79 -17.24 -23.02 7.25
C ALA A 79 -18.08 -21.75 7.25
N ASN A 80 -18.64 -21.43 8.41
CA ASN A 80 -19.23 -20.12 8.64
C ASN A 80 -18.14 -19.06 8.58
N GLY A 81 -18.37 -18.04 7.75
CA GLY A 81 -17.47 -16.89 7.61
C GLY A 81 -17.94 -15.70 8.44
N TYR A 82 -17.25 -14.61 8.20
CA TYR A 82 -17.62 -13.29 8.73
C TYR A 82 -18.22 -12.46 7.59
N ALA A 83 -19.09 -11.53 7.93
CA ALA A 83 -19.57 -10.51 7.01
C ALA A 83 -18.66 -9.28 7.03
N ALA A 84 -18.45 -8.68 5.84
CA ALA A 84 -17.87 -7.35 5.75
C ALA A 84 -18.85 -6.33 6.32
N ARG A 85 -18.34 -5.28 6.98
CA ARG A 85 -19.14 -4.23 7.65
C ARG A 85 -18.34 -2.92 7.70
N ALA A 86 -19.02 -1.85 8.07
CA ALA A 86 -18.37 -0.55 8.23
C ALA A 86 -17.24 -0.59 9.27
N GLY A 87 -16.11 0.02 8.93
CA GLY A 87 -14.90 0.01 9.71
C GLY A 87 -14.12 -1.30 9.57
N TRP A 88 -13.22 -1.57 10.49
CA TRP A 88 -12.46 -2.80 10.46
C TRP A 88 -13.34 -4.04 10.64
N ASP A 89 -13.12 -5.03 9.79
CA ASP A 89 -13.75 -6.35 9.89
C ASP A 89 -12.76 -7.49 9.56
N PRO A 90 -13.08 -8.75 9.98
CA PRO A 90 -12.18 -9.89 9.77
C PRO A 90 -12.20 -10.45 8.34
N VAL A 91 -12.90 -9.82 7.41
CA VAL A 91 -12.91 -10.18 5.99
C VAL A 91 -11.94 -9.31 5.20
N THR A 92 -12.01 -7.99 5.40
CA THR A 92 -11.34 -6.99 4.56
C THR A 92 -10.39 -6.07 5.33
N GLY A 93 -10.31 -6.21 6.66
CA GLY A 93 -9.52 -5.31 7.50
C GLY A 93 -10.03 -3.88 7.42
N MET A 94 -9.15 -2.93 7.23
CA MET A 94 -9.47 -1.51 7.00
C MET A 94 -9.97 -1.22 5.58
N GLY A 95 -10.08 -2.24 4.72
CA GLY A 95 -10.39 -2.07 3.30
C GLY A 95 -9.15 -1.83 2.42
N THR A 96 -9.38 -1.33 1.21
CA THR A 96 -8.32 -1.12 0.21
C THR A 96 -7.61 0.23 0.40
N PRO A 97 -6.28 0.27 0.45
CA PRO A 97 -5.53 1.51 0.65
C PRO A 97 -5.76 2.55 -0.45
N ASN A 98 -6.01 3.80 -0.06
CA ASN A 98 -5.87 4.95 -0.93
C ASN A 98 -4.40 5.41 -0.92
N GLY A 99 -3.65 5.05 -1.96
CA GLY A 99 -2.21 5.30 -2.03
C GLY A 99 -1.84 6.78 -1.92
N THR A 100 -2.64 7.68 -2.50
CA THR A 100 -2.39 9.12 -2.42
C THR A 100 -2.60 9.64 -0.99
N SER A 101 -3.67 9.23 -0.34
CA SER A 101 -3.94 9.64 1.04
C SER A 101 -2.85 9.16 1.99
N LEU A 102 -2.44 7.89 1.88
CA LEU A 102 -1.36 7.32 2.69
C LEU A 102 -0.02 8.00 2.44
N LEU A 103 0.32 8.28 1.19
CA LEU A 103 1.53 9.01 0.84
C LEU A 103 1.54 10.41 1.48
N ASN A 104 0.43 11.13 1.41
CA ASN A 104 0.29 12.47 2.02
C ASN A 104 0.45 12.43 3.53
N LEU A 105 -0.08 11.41 4.21
CA LEU A 105 0.11 11.21 5.64
C LEU A 105 1.60 10.98 5.99
N ILE A 106 2.30 10.18 5.20
CA ILE A 106 3.74 9.94 5.40
C ILE A 106 4.54 11.23 5.19
N ILE A 107 4.20 12.01 4.17
CA ILE A 107 4.84 13.31 3.89
C ILE A 107 4.54 14.32 4.99
N GLY A 108 3.29 14.41 5.43
CA GLY A 108 2.83 15.34 6.48
C GLY A 108 3.41 15.05 7.85
N ASN A 109 3.73 13.80 8.16
CA ASN A 109 4.39 13.37 9.39
C ASN A 109 5.93 13.52 9.36
N ARG A 110 6.49 14.16 8.35
CA ARG A 110 7.93 14.43 8.33
C ARG A 110 8.31 15.40 9.46
N PRO A 111 9.26 15.07 10.34
CA PRO A 111 9.90 16.09 11.14
C PRO A 111 10.54 17.10 10.20
N VAL A 112 10.24 18.38 10.40
CA VAL A 112 10.83 19.50 9.65
C VAL A 112 12.31 19.61 10.07
N GLN A 113 13.15 18.76 9.52
CA GLN A 113 14.59 18.90 9.62
C GLN A 113 15.17 19.17 8.23
N GLY A 114 16.12 20.11 8.19
CA GLY A 114 16.78 20.59 7.00
C GLY A 114 17.18 19.48 6.03
N GLN A 115 16.72 19.60 4.81
CA GLN A 115 16.70 18.54 3.80
C GLN A 115 18.09 18.15 3.35
N ALA A 116 18.59 17.04 3.92
CA ALA A 116 19.54 16.21 3.18
C ALA A 116 18.76 15.05 2.54
N TRP A 117 18.73 14.98 1.22
CA TRP A 117 18.16 13.86 0.49
C TRP A 117 18.89 12.57 0.84
N PRO A 118 18.21 11.50 1.29
CA PRO A 118 18.87 10.23 1.54
C PRO A 118 19.41 9.67 0.23
N ARG A 119 20.62 9.14 0.28
CA ARG A 119 21.28 8.47 -0.83
C ARG A 119 20.51 7.22 -1.22
N VAL A 120 19.81 7.26 -2.34
CA VAL A 120 19.22 6.08 -2.95
C VAL A 120 20.28 5.50 -3.90
N PHE A 121 20.71 4.27 -3.64
CA PHE A 121 21.60 3.48 -4.51
C PHE A 121 23.01 4.06 -4.78
N GLY A 122 23.74 4.50 -3.80
CA GLY A 122 25.19 4.71 -3.95
C GLY A 122 25.64 5.70 -5.04
N ILE A 123 24.70 6.31 -5.77
CA ILE A 123 24.99 7.30 -6.81
C ILE A 123 25.16 8.66 -6.14
N ARG A 124 26.38 9.11 -6.05
CA ARG A 124 26.67 10.51 -5.67
C ARG A 124 26.24 11.41 -6.83
N PRO A 125 25.33 12.39 -6.61
CA PRO A 125 25.17 13.44 -7.58
C PRO A 125 26.52 14.17 -7.70
N THR A 126 27.06 14.26 -8.89
CA THR A 126 28.20 15.11 -9.20
C THR A 126 27.77 16.56 -9.01
N LYS A 127 28.66 17.39 -8.43
CA LYS A 127 28.44 18.80 -8.17
C LYS A 127 27.97 19.50 -9.46
N GLY A 128 26.70 19.95 -9.50
CA GLY A 128 26.14 20.67 -10.65
C GLY A 128 24.94 20.02 -11.36
N GLN A 129 24.52 18.81 -11.01
CA GLN A 129 23.33 18.21 -11.59
C GLN A 129 22.04 18.67 -10.88
N THR A 130 21.28 19.49 -11.56
CA THR A 130 19.89 19.81 -11.23
C THR A 130 18.98 18.84 -11.99
N TYR A 131 18.16 18.06 -11.28
CA TYR A 131 17.13 17.23 -11.91
C TYR A 131 15.96 18.13 -12.33
N PRO A 132 15.45 17.98 -13.57
CA PRO A 132 14.28 18.72 -13.99
C PRO A 132 13.07 18.33 -13.14
N ARG A 133 12.32 19.34 -12.67
CA ARG A 133 11.01 19.13 -12.04
C ARG A 133 10.04 18.62 -13.10
N THR A 134 9.89 17.32 -13.19
CA THR A 134 8.83 16.74 -14.02
C THR A 134 7.50 17.00 -13.33
N LYS A 135 6.73 17.96 -13.86
CA LYS A 135 5.31 18.10 -13.52
C LYS A 135 4.60 16.87 -14.07
N MET A 136 4.35 15.89 -13.22
CA MET A 136 3.37 14.84 -13.56
C MET A 136 1.99 15.47 -13.48
N ARG A 137 1.34 15.61 -14.64
CA ARG A 137 -0.12 15.79 -14.73
C ARG A 137 -0.71 14.38 -14.67
N PHE A 138 -1.57 14.14 -13.71
CA PHE A 138 -2.47 12.98 -13.65
C PHE A 138 -3.74 13.32 -14.40
#